data_0714e2160b9641a1d0256771dabba594
#
_entry.id   0714e2160b9641a1d0256771dabba594
#
_cell.length_a   1.000
_cell.length_b   1.000
_cell.length_c   1.000
_cell.angle_alpha   90.00
_cell.angle_beta   90.00
_cell.angle_gamma   90.00
#
_symmetry.space_group_name_H-M   'P 1'
#
loop_
_entity.id
_entity.type
_entity.pdbx_description
1 polymer ?
#
loop_
_entity_poly.entity_id
_entity_poly.type
_entity_poly.pdbx_seq_one_letter_code
_entity_poly.pdbx_strand_id
1 'polypeptide(L)'
;IQLAAVGVSVTSKSAKLLSEYLCSIEALNYDSLPERESVSRLGYIGDGRNFSPYVDGLVFDGDANYSTIYNAIKEYGDFAKWRETAIKCRYANITAQIMLAASFASALIKKIGGLCFFVHLWGVESGTTVALMLAASVWGNPAIGQYVQTFNATQVGHEKTAAFLNNIPMCIDELQLSKDSHGRSKFDVYQLSQGVGR
;
A
#
# COMPACT_ATOMS: atom_id res chain seq x y z
N ILE A 1 24.79 5.64 -3.18
CA ILE A 1 24.75 4.24 -2.71
C ILE A 1 23.95 3.36 -3.70
N GLN A 2 22.74 3.73 -4.11
CA GLN A 2 21.93 2.93 -5.04
C GLN A 2 22.58 2.71 -6.40
N LEU A 3 23.20 3.75 -7.01
CA LEU A 3 23.90 3.63 -8.28
C LEU A 3 25.13 2.72 -8.20
N ALA A 4 25.84 2.74 -7.09
CA ALA A 4 26.97 1.84 -6.88
C ALA A 4 26.52 0.37 -6.77
N ALA A 5 25.33 0.11 -6.21
CA ALA A 5 24.75 -1.24 -6.10
C ALA A 5 24.40 -1.85 -7.47
N VAL A 6 24.14 -1.03 -8.49
CA VAL A 6 23.88 -1.48 -9.87
C VAL A 6 25.13 -1.39 -10.76
N GLY A 7 26.32 -1.29 -10.16
CA GLY A 7 27.61 -1.36 -10.88
C GLY A 7 28.14 -0.04 -11.44
N VAL A 8 27.49 1.10 -11.13
CA VAL A 8 28.02 2.41 -11.51
C VAL A 8 29.16 2.80 -10.56
N SER A 9 30.34 3.07 -11.09
CA SER A 9 31.50 3.46 -10.29
C SER A 9 31.35 4.87 -9.73
N VAL A 10 30.72 4.97 -8.57
CA VAL A 10 30.48 6.25 -7.86
C VAL A 10 31.01 6.15 -6.42
N THR A 11 31.81 7.11 -6.04
CA THR A 11 32.30 7.31 -4.68
C THR A 11 31.71 8.60 -4.11
N SER A 12 31.78 8.79 -2.79
CA SER A 12 31.38 10.06 -2.16
C SER A 12 32.12 11.29 -2.74
N LYS A 13 33.35 11.09 -3.21
CA LYS A 13 34.15 12.16 -3.83
C LYS A 13 33.69 12.50 -5.27
N SER A 14 33.21 11.51 -6.02
CA SER A 14 32.77 11.71 -7.42
C SER A 14 31.26 11.96 -7.54
N ALA A 15 30.49 11.86 -6.46
CA ALA A 15 29.04 12.02 -6.49
C ALA A 15 28.60 13.40 -7.01
N LYS A 16 29.31 14.46 -6.65
CA LYS A 16 29.03 15.82 -7.14
C LYS A 16 29.22 15.93 -8.65
N LEU A 17 30.33 15.43 -9.15
CA LEU A 17 30.65 15.46 -10.61
C LEU A 17 29.60 14.63 -11.39
N LEU A 18 29.18 13.48 -10.86
CA LEU A 18 28.14 12.68 -11.49
C LEU A 18 26.80 13.44 -11.51
N SER A 19 26.43 14.11 -10.42
CA SER A 19 25.19 14.91 -10.36
C SER A 19 25.23 16.05 -11.39
N GLU A 20 26.34 16.79 -11.47
CA GLU A 20 26.53 17.86 -12.46
C GLU A 20 26.49 17.33 -13.91
N TYR A 21 27.06 16.16 -14.15
CA TYR A 21 27.04 15.50 -15.46
C TYR A 21 25.62 15.09 -15.85
N LEU A 22 24.87 14.48 -14.93
CA LEU A 22 23.46 14.07 -15.17
C LEU A 22 22.57 15.28 -15.43
N CYS A 23 22.70 16.36 -14.64
CA CYS A 23 21.97 17.61 -14.87
C CYS A 23 22.32 18.24 -16.25
N SER A 24 23.56 18.15 -16.66
CA SER A 24 23.97 18.65 -17.97
C SER A 24 23.40 17.83 -19.13
N ILE A 25 23.36 16.49 -18.99
CA ILE A 25 22.72 15.60 -19.97
C ILE A 25 21.22 15.88 -20.05
N GLU A 26 20.56 16.01 -18.90
CA GLU A 26 19.13 16.33 -18.83
C GLU A 26 18.83 17.65 -19.56
N ALA A 27 19.59 18.70 -19.25
CA ALA A 27 19.43 20.00 -19.89
C ALA A 27 19.65 19.97 -21.42
N LEU A 28 20.65 19.20 -21.89
CA LEU A 28 20.95 19.06 -23.32
C LEU A 28 19.89 18.24 -24.09
N ASN A 29 19.17 17.40 -23.42
CA ASN A 29 18.18 16.49 -24.03
C ASN A 29 16.73 16.80 -23.60
N TYR A 30 16.50 17.93 -22.93
CA TYR A 30 15.22 18.27 -22.31
C TYR A 30 14.02 18.07 -23.27
N ASP A 31 14.12 18.57 -24.50
CA ASP A 31 13.07 18.49 -25.51
C ASP A 31 12.83 17.07 -26.06
N SER A 32 13.76 16.15 -25.82
CA SER A 32 13.68 14.75 -26.29
C SER A 32 13.37 13.75 -25.18
N LEU A 33 13.35 14.18 -23.92
CA LEU A 33 13.00 13.33 -22.79
C LEU A 33 11.49 13.07 -22.77
N PRO A 34 11.05 11.81 -22.66
CA PRO A 34 9.64 11.50 -22.56
C PRO A 34 9.06 11.95 -21.22
N GLU A 35 8.07 12.81 -21.26
CA GLU A 35 7.29 13.14 -20.06
C GLU A 35 6.41 11.96 -19.63
N ARG A 36 6.39 11.69 -18.34
CA ARG A 36 5.52 10.65 -17.73
C ARG A 36 4.87 11.18 -16.47
N GLU A 37 3.61 10.84 -16.31
CA GLU A 37 2.92 11.10 -15.06
C GLU A 37 3.49 10.22 -13.95
N SER A 38 3.81 10.81 -12.80
CA SER A 38 4.31 10.10 -11.64
C SER A 38 3.37 10.21 -10.45
N VAL A 39 3.41 9.21 -9.58
CA VAL A 39 2.65 9.20 -8.34
C VAL A 39 3.54 8.76 -7.18
N SER A 40 3.32 9.38 -6.03
CA SER A 40 4.01 9.03 -4.77
C SER A 40 3.12 8.25 -3.80
N ARG A 41 1.83 8.04 -4.12
CA ARG A 41 0.85 7.36 -3.28
C ARG A 41 -0.21 6.63 -4.11
N LEU A 42 -0.97 5.78 -3.45
CA LEU A 42 -2.07 5.03 -4.02
C LEU A 42 -3.43 5.74 -3.86
N GLY A 43 -4.49 5.13 -4.37
CA GLY A 43 -5.85 5.66 -4.27
C GLY A 43 -6.14 6.79 -5.25
N TYR A 44 -7.10 7.65 -4.92
CA TYR A 44 -7.46 8.77 -5.79
C TYR A 44 -6.33 9.78 -5.93
N ILE A 45 -6.03 10.15 -7.18
CA ILE A 45 -5.00 11.11 -7.57
C ILE A 45 -5.61 12.30 -8.33
N GLY A 46 -4.90 13.42 -8.32
CA GLY A 46 -5.30 14.64 -9.01
C GLY A 46 -6.68 15.15 -8.57
N ASP A 47 -7.56 15.31 -9.53
CA ASP A 47 -8.95 15.78 -9.32
C ASP A 47 -9.89 14.68 -8.77
N GLY A 48 -9.35 13.51 -8.46
CA GLY A 48 -10.08 12.36 -7.91
C GLY A 48 -10.85 11.55 -8.95
N ARG A 49 -10.56 11.72 -10.24
CA ARG A 49 -11.10 10.87 -11.32
C ARG A 49 -10.27 9.62 -11.53
N ASN A 50 -8.96 9.75 -11.39
CA ASN A 50 -8.01 8.66 -11.57
C ASN A 50 -7.71 7.96 -10.23
N PHE A 51 -7.41 6.66 -10.28
CA PHE A 51 -7.15 5.84 -9.11
C PHE A 51 -5.84 5.06 -9.30
N SER A 52 -4.81 5.46 -8.55
CA SER A 52 -3.49 4.80 -8.58
C SER A 52 -3.54 3.44 -7.87
N PRO A 53 -2.93 2.38 -8.41
CA PRO A 53 -2.05 2.33 -9.59
C PRO A 53 -2.76 1.93 -10.89
N TYR A 54 -4.09 1.89 -10.93
CA TYR A 54 -4.89 1.34 -12.03
C TYR A 54 -5.10 2.35 -13.18
N VAL A 55 -4.07 3.12 -13.48
CA VAL A 55 -4.00 4.05 -14.62
C VAL A 55 -2.76 3.71 -15.41
N ASP A 56 -2.93 3.51 -16.72
CA ASP A 56 -1.84 3.18 -17.61
C ASP A 56 -0.80 4.31 -17.69
N GLY A 57 0.47 3.93 -17.74
CA GLY A 57 1.58 4.87 -17.91
C GLY A 57 2.07 5.56 -16.65
N LEU A 58 1.42 5.35 -15.49
CA LEU A 58 1.89 5.92 -14.22
C LEU A 58 3.23 5.31 -13.78
N VAL A 59 4.15 6.17 -13.36
CA VAL A 59 5.42 5.77 -12.76
C VAL A 59 5.38 6.05 -11.26
N PHE A 60 5.79 5.08 -10.46
CA PHE A 60 5.93 5.29 -9.03
C PHE A 60 7.22 6.08 -8.74
N ASP A 61 7.06 7.27 -8.18
CA ASP A 61 8.14 8.20 -7.78
C ASP A 61 7.95 8.60 -6.30
N GLY A 62 7.72 7.61 -5.46
CA GLY A 62 7.56 7.77 -4.02
C GLY A 62 8.75 7.20 -3.24
N ASP A 63 8.60 7.14 -1.91
CA ASP A 63 9.59 6.53 -1.02
C ASP A 63 9.79 5.05 -1.41
N ALA A 64 11.05 4.68 -1.68
CA ALA A 64 11.45 3.34 -2.08
C ALA A 64 11.01 2.24 -1.09
N ASN A 65 10.81 2.58 0.18
CA ASN A 65 10.28 1.66 1.21
C ASN A 65 8.87 1.14 0.87
N TYR A 66 8.10 1.88 0.06
CA TYR A 66 6.75 1.48 -0.38
C TYR A 66 6.72 0.75 -1.72
N SER A 67 7.85 0.59 -2.40
CA SER A 67 7.91 -0.04 -3.72
C SER A 67 7.34 -1.45 -3.72
N THR A 68 7.56 -2.24 -2.65
CA THR A 68 7.01 -3.59 -2.51
C THR A 68 5.49 -3.56 -2.46
N ILE A 69 4.90 -2.69 -1.64
CA ILE A 69 3.44 -2.56 -1.52
C ILE A 69 2.85 -2.01 -2.84
N TYR A 70 3.48 -1.00 -3.43
CA TYR A 70 3.04 -0.45 -4.71
C TYR A 70 2.99 -1.52 -5.80
N ASN A 71 4.05 -2.31 -5.93
CA ASN A 71 4.14 -3.39 -6.91
C ASN A 71 3.21 -4.57 -6.60
N ALA A 72 2.81 -4.76 -5.36
CA ALA A 72 1.86 -5.80 -4.97
C ALA A 72 0.40 -5.40 -5.30
N ILE A 73 0.07 -4.10 -5.35
CA ILE A 73 -1.27 -3.60 -5.63
C ILE A 73 -1.41 -3.39 -7.14
N LYS A 74 -1.77 -4.45 -7.82
CA LYS A 74 -2.04 -4.49 -9.27
C LYS A 74 -2.88 -5.71 -9.61
N GLU A 75 -3.40 -5.73 -10.82
CA GLU A 75 -4.05 -6.92 -11.36
C GLU A 75 -3.08 -8.11 -11.39
N TYR A 76 -3.55 -9.25 -10.90
CA TYR A 76 -2.79 -10.48 -10.87
C TYR A 76 -3.70 -11.70 -11.02
N GLY A 77 -3.31 -12.64 -11.87
CA GLY A 77 -4.04 -13.87 -12.07
C GLY A 77 -5.25 -13.74 -13.00
N ASP A 78 -6.27 -14.54 -12.75
CA ASP A 78 -7.48 -14.64 -13.57
C ASP A 78 -8.67 -14.04 -12.81
N PHE A 79 -9.23 -12.97 -13.33
CA PHE A 79 -10.36 -12.27 -12.71
C PHE A 79 -11.62 -13.16 -12.58
N ALA A 80 -11.89 -14.05 -13.55
CA ALA A 80 -13.07 -14.90 -13.49
C ALA A 80 -12.97 -15.91 -12.34
N LYS A 81 -11.79 -16.51 -12.17
CA LYS A 81 -11.51 -17.44 -11.06
C LYS A 81 -11.54 -16.72 -9.70
N TRP A 82 -10.96 -15.52 -9.62
CA TRP A 82 -11.02 -14.71 -8.41
C TRP A 82 -12.47 -14.39 -8.04
N ARG A 83 -13.27 -13.92 -9.01
CA ARG A 83 -14.68 -13.57 -8.82
C ARG A 83 -15.51 -14.76 -8.35
N GLU A 84 -15.33 -15.92 -8.97
CA GLU A 84 -16.00 -17.16 -8.55
C GLU A 84 -15.67 -17.52 -7.11
N THR A 85 -14.39 -17.45 -6.75
CA THR A 85 -13.91 -17.74 -5.39
C THR A 85 -14.45 -16.74 -4.38
N ALA A 86 -14.41 -15.44 -4.68
CA ALA A 86 -14.94 -14.38 -3.82
C ALA A 86 -16.45 -14.54 -3.58
N ILE A 87 -17.20 -14.90 -4.61
CA ILE A 87 -18.65 -15.19 -4.49
C ILE A 87 -18.88 -16.40 -3.59
N LYS A 88 -18.15 -17.50 -3.77
CA LYS A 88 -18.25 -18.68 -2.91
C LYS A 88 -17.96 -18.35 -1.45
N CYS A 89 -16.87 -17.62 -1.18
CA CYS A 89 -16.50 -17.19 0.17
C CYS A 89 -17.59 -16.29 0.79
N ARG A 90 -18.13 -15.35 0.01
CA ARG A 90 -19.19 -14.45 0.46
C ARG A 90 -20.44 -15.20 0.92
N TYR A 91 -20.85 -16.27 0.23
CA TYR A 91 -22.04 -17.05 0.60
C TYR A 91 -21.74 -18.08 1.69
N ALA A 92 -20.50 -18.49 1.87
CA ALA A 92 -20.13 -19.47 2.87
C ALA A 92 -20.05 -18.92 4.30
N ASN A 93 -19.67 -17.63 4.47
CA ASN A 93 -19.34 -17.10 5.79
C ASN A 93 -19.60 -15.59 5.90
N ILE A 94 -20.25 -15.18 7.00
CA ILE A 94 -20.54 -13.75 7.29
C ILE A 94 -19.26 -12.93 7.46
N THR A 95 -18.19 -13.49 8.00
CA THR A 95 -16.90 -12.81 8.13
C THR A 95 -16.33 -12.45 6.76
N ALA A 96 -16.39 -13.36 5.80
CA ALA A 96 -15.96 -13.09 4.41
C ALA A 96 -16.82 -12.00 3.76
N GLN A 97 -18.14 -11.97 4.03
CA GLN A 97 -19.00 -10.89 3.54
C GLN A 97 -18.56 -9.52 4.08
N ILE A 98 -18.36 -9.44 5.40
CA ILE A 98 -17.94 -8.19 6.07
C ILE A 98 -16.59 -7.73 5.53
N MET A 99 -15.62 -8.64 5.42
CA MET A 99 -14.27 -8.32 4.95
C MET A 99 -14.24 -7.84 3.51
N LEU A 100 -14.96 -8.50 2.61
CA LEU A 100 -15.10 -8.04 1.22
C LEU A 100 -15.81 -6.69 1.15
N ALA A 101 -16.91 -6.50 1.88
CA ALA A 101 -17.64 -5.25 1.91
C ALA A 101 -16.78 -4.10 2.44
N ALA A 102 -16.04 -4.31 3.53
CA ALA A 102 -15.13 -3.32 4.10
C ALA A 102 -14.01 -2.95 3.13
N SER A 103 -13.46 -3.95 2.42
CA SER A 103 -12.42 -3.73 1.43
C SER A 103 -12.91 -2.85 0.27
N PHE A 104 -14.07 -3.14 -0.31
CA PHE A 104 -14.65 -2.29 -1.35
C PHE A 104 -15.08 -0.91 -0.85
N ALA A 105 -15.60 -0.82 0.38
CA ALA A 105 -16.02 0.43 0.98
C ALA A 105 -14.88 1.44 1.11
N SER A 106 -13.63 1.00 1.29
CA SER A 106 -12.48 1.87 1.45
C SER A 106 -12.35 2.91 0.33
N ALA A 107 -12.57 2.51 -0.92
CA ALA A 107 -12.52 3.42 -2.07
C ALA A 107 -13.69 4.43 -2.08
N LEU A 108 -14.81 4.11 -1.43
CA LEU A 108 -16.01 4.95 -1.44
C LEU A 108 -16.04 5.96 -0.29
N ILE A 109 -15.40 5.66 0.84
CA ILE A 109 -15.47 6.44 2.08
C ILE A 109 -15.24 7.93 1.84
N LYS A 110 -14.15 8.30 1.17
CA LYS A 110 -13.84 9.70 0.87
C LYS A 110 -14.88 10.35 -0.04
N LYS A 111 -15.41 9.62 -1.00
CA LYS A 111 -16.39 10.13 -1.97
C LYS A 111 -17.74 10.46 -1.34
N ILE A 112 -18.11 9.72 -0.29
CA ILE A 112 -19.38 9.93 0.43
C ILE A 112 -19.21 10.79 1.70
N GLY A 113 -18.02 11.33 1.95
CA GLY A 113 -17.74 12.10 3.16
C GLY A 113 -17.79 11.26 4.45
N GLY A 114 -17.55 9.94 4.33
CA GLY A 114 -17.55 9.02 5.47
C GLY A 114 -16.27 9.12 6.30
N LEU A 115 -16.35 8.65 7.53
CA LEU A 115 -15.20 8.55 8.43
C LEU A 115 -14.45 7.24 8.22
N CYS A 116 -13.12 7.28 8.43
CA CYS A 116 -12.29 6.09 8.49
C CYS A 116 -12.80 5.13 9.56
N PHE A 117 -12.80 3.83 9.28
CA PHE A 117 -13.21 2.80 10.22
C PHE A 117 -12.22 1.64 10.23
N PHE A 118 -12.25 0.85 11.30
CA PHE A 118 -11.44 -0.33 11.47
C PHE A 118 -12.32 -1.56 11.54
N VAL A 119 -11.85 -2.65 10.93
CA VAL A 119 -12.41 -3.98 11.10
C VAL A 119 -11.36 -4.84 11.80
N HIS A 120 -11.65 -5.26 13.02
CA HIS A 120 -10.78 -6.14 13.79
C HIS A 120 -11.36 -7.54 13.84
N LEU A 121 -10.65 -8.49 13.27
CA LEU A 121 -10.96 -9.91 13.36
C LEU A 121 -10.18 -10.51 14.53
N TRP A 122 -10.90 -11.22 15.40
CA TRP A 122 -10.30 -11.97 16.49
C TRP A 122 -11.03 -13.32 16.65
N GLY A 123 -10.33 -14.33 17.14
CA GLY A 123 -10.90 -15.64 17.37
C GLY A 123 -9.83 -16.65 17.79
N VAL A 124 -10.30 -17.76 18.33
CA VAL A 124 -9.43 -18.87 18.79
C VAL A 124 -9.08 -19.81 17.64
N GLU A 125 -9.87 -19.78 16.55
CA GLU A 125 -9.71 -20.65 15.39
C GLU A 125 -8.98 -19.98 14.23
N SER A 126 -8.27 -20.79 13.46
CA SER A 126 -7.56 -20.39 12.24
C SER A 126 -8.56 -19.89 11.18
N GLY A 127 -8.30 -18.73 10.57
CA GLY A 127 -9.14 -18.21 9.48
C GLY A 127 -9.13 -16.69 9.38
N THR A 128 -8.69 -15.98 10.42
CA THR A 128 -8.60 -14.52 10.43
C THR A 128 -7.63 -14.01 9.38
N THR A 129 -6.44 -14.60 9.26
CA THR A 129 -5.46 -14.30 8.22
C THR A 129 -6.02 -14.55 6.81
N VAL A 130 -6.73 -15.67 6.61
CA VAL A 130 -7.35 -15.99 5.31
C VAL A 130 -8.43 -14.96 4.95
N ALA A 131 -9.26 -14.55 5.91
CA ALA A 131 -10.28 -13.53 5.69
C ALA A 131 -9.65 -12.16 5.38
N LEU A 132 -8.53 -11.80 6.03
CA LEU A 132 -7.75 -10.62 5.72
C LEU A 132 -7.15 -10.68 4.31
N MET A 133 -6.56 -11.83 3.94
CA MET A 133 -6.02 -12.04 2.59
C MET A 133 -7.11 -11.97 1.52
N LEU A 134 -8.33 -12.45 1.82
CA LEU A 134 -9.49 -12.30 0.92
C LEU A 134 -9.83 -10.82 0.70
N ALA A 135 -9.85 -10.00 1.75
CA ALA A 135 -10.07 -8.55 1.63
C ALA A 135 -8.94 -7.87 0.83
N ALA A 136 -7.69 -8.24 1.08
CA ALA A 136 -6.53 -7.73 0.37
C ALA A 136 -6.52 -8.11 -1.11
N SER A 137 -7.01 -9.32 -1.46
CA SER A 137 -7.05 -9.82 -2.83
C SER A 137 -7.93 -9.01 -3.78
N VAL A 138 -8.80 -8.15 -3.26
CA VAL A 138 -9.59 -7.18 -4.05
C VAL A 138 -8.67 -6.20 -4.81
N TRP A 139 -7.51 -5.90 -4.24
CA TRP A 139 -6.61 -4.84 -4.72
C TRP A 139 -5.31 -5.36 -5.34
N GLY A 140 -4.90 -6.58 -5.02
CA GLY A 140 -3.64 -7.12 -5.54
C GLY A 140 -3.19 -8.39 -4.84
N ASN A 141 -1.87 -8.59 -4.77
CA ASN A 141 -1.26 -9.77 -4.17
C ASN A 141 -1.44 -9.77 -2.63
N PRO A 142 -2.28 -10.64 -2.06
CA PRO A 142 -2.59 -10.64 -0.63
C PRO A 142 -1.52 -11.32 0.25
N ALA A 143 -0.38 -11.74 -0.32
CA ALA A 143 0.64 -12.42 0.45
C ALA A 143 1.21 -11.52 1.57
N ILE A 144 1.51 -12.14 2.72
CA ILE A 144 2.17 -11.47 3.85
C ILE A 144 3.56 -11.00 3.41
N GLY A 145 3.91 -9.77 3.75
CA GLY A 145 5.14 -9.12 3.30
C GLY A 145 5.06 -8.52 1.89
N GLN A 146 3.93 -8.69 1.20
CA GLN A 146 3.60 -7.99 -0.04
C GLN A 146 2.58 -6.88 0.27
N TYR A 147 1.29 -7.09 0.01
CA TYR A 147 0.28 -6.11 0.39
C TYR A 147 -0.12 -6.23 1.87
N VAL A 148 -0.34 -7.44 2.38
CA VAL A 148 -0.61 -7.65 3.81
C VAL A 148 0.68 -7.45 4.60
N GLN A 149 0.64 -6.53 5.57
CA GLN A 149 1.75 -6.19 6.46
C GLN A 149 1.58 -6.84 7.82
N THR A 150 2.63 -6.82 8.64
CA THR A 150 2.58 -7.26 10.04
C THR A 150 2.73 -6.06 10.98
N PHE A 151 2.29 -6.19 12.23
CA PHE A 151 2.42 -5.13 13.26
C PHE A 151 3.86 -4.85 13.70
N ASN A 152 4.88 -5.23 12.94
CA ASN A 152 6.29 -5.03 13.27
C ASN A 152 6.84 -3.66 12.86
N ALA A 153 5.98 -2.65 12.71
CA ALA A 153 6.37 -1.28 12.40
C ALA A 153 6.14 -0.34 13.59
N THR A 154 6.76 0.83 13.55
CA THR A 154 6.50 1.89 14.53
C THR A 154 5.13 2.53 14.27
N GLN A 155 4.56 3.22 15.27
CA GLN A 155 3.32 3.99 15.11
C GLN A 155 3.41 4.95 13.91
N VAL A 156 4.50 5.72 13.81
CA VAL A 156 4.74 6.64 12.69
C VAL A 156 4.86 5.90 11.36
N GLY A 157 5.44 4.69 11.36
CA GLY A 157 5.49 3.84 10.18
C GLY A 157 4.11 3.46 9.69
N HIS A 158 3.20 3.07 10.59
CA HIS A 158 1.81 2.75 10.26
C HIS A 158 1.05 3.97 9.73
N GLU A 159 1.22 5.15 10.33
CA GLU A 159 0.60 6.41 9.86
C GLU A 159 1.05 6.76 8.44
N LYS A 160 2.35 6.66 8.16
CA LYS A 160 2.91 6.88 6.82
C LYS A 160 2.39 5.85 5.81
N THR A 161 2.30 4.58 6.19
CA THR A 161 1.75 3.52 5.33
C THR A 161 0.28 3.76 5.03
N ALA A 162 -0.52 4.17 6.03
CA ALA A 162 -1.92 4.52 5.82
C ALA A 162 -2.07 5.73 4.88
N ALA A 163 -1.24 6.76 5.03
CA ALA A 163 -1.21 7.93 4.15
C ALA A 163 -0.80 7.56 2.72
N PHE A 164 0.15 6.63 2.55
CA PHE A 164 0.56 6.09 1.26
C PHE A 164 -0.56 5.31 0.57
N LEU A 165 -1.23 4.42 1.30
CA LEU A 165 -2.36 3.61 0.79
C LEU A 165 -3.59 4.47 0.46
N ASN A 166 -3.79 5.58 1.19
CA ASN A 166 -4.85 6.57 0.98
C ASN A 166 -6.26 5.93 1.00
N ASN A 167 -6.85 5.63 -0.15
CA ASN A 167 -8.20 5.07 -0.28
C ASN A 167 -8.23 3.53 -0.45
N ILE A 168 -7.10 2.87 -0.34
CA ILE A 168 -6.95 1.43 -0.34
C ILE A 168 -6.86 0.95 1.11
N PRO A 169 -7.51 -0.17 1.51
CA PRO A 169 -7.49 -0.60 2.90
C PRO A 169 -6.07 -0.96 3.36
N MET A 170 -5.73 -0.58 4.58
CA MET A 170 -4.51 -1.04 5.22
C MET A 170 -4.75 -2.39 5.87
N CYS A 171 -4.14 -3.44 5.32
CA CYS A 171 -4.29 -4.82 5.78
C CYS A 171 -3.09 -5.20 6.66
N ILE A 172 -3.34 -5.43 7.96
CA ILE A 172 -2.29 -5.77 8.92
C ILE A 172 -2.67 -7.04 9.68
N ASP A 173 -1.75 -7.98 9.73
CA ASP A 173 -1.88 -9.22 10.49
C ASP A 173 -1.05 -9.19 11.79
N GLU A 174 -1.34 -10.12 12.70
CA GLU A 174 -0.58 -10.36 13.93
C GLU A 174 -0.53 -9.18 14.92
N LEU A 175 -1.69 -8.65 15.32
CA LEU A 175 -1.79 -7.58 16.33
C LEU A 175 -1.05 -7.89 17.64
N GLN A 176 -0.91 -9.16 18.01
CA GLN A 176 -0.16 -9.60 19.19
C GLN A 176 1.32 -9.20 19.16
N LEU A 177 1.92 -9.02 17.98
CA LEU A 177 3.31 -8.54 17.84
C LEU A 177 3.48 -7.07 18.23
N SER A 178 2.38 -6.32 18.37
CA SER A 178 2.43 -4.92 18.80
C SER A 178 2.66 -4.71 20.29
N LYS A 179 2.80 -5.77 21.09
CA LYS A 179 3.01 -5.68 22.54
C LYS A 179 4.48 -5.45 22.89
N ASP A 180 4.71 -4.62 23.92
CA ASP A 180 6.03 -4.44 24.54
C ASP A 180 6.37 -5.63 25.47
N SER A 181 7.58 -5.60 26.06
CA SER A 181 8.04 -6.60 27.04
C SER A 181 7.17 -6.68 28.30
N HIS A 182 6.31 -5.71 28.54
CA HIS A 182 5.36 -5.63 29.67
C HIS A 182 3.92 -5.97 29.25
N GLY A 183 3.70 -6.45 28.00
CA GLY A 183 2.40 -6.81 27.47
C GLY A 183 1.50 -5.62 27.09
N ARG A 184 2.01 -4.39 27.11
CA ARG A 184 1.27 -3.20 26.70
C ARG A 184 1.26 -3.09 25.18
N SER A 185 0.12 -2.70 24.62
CA SER A 185 0.05 -2.42 23.18
C SER A 185 0.94 -1.23 22.82
N LYS A 186 1.83 -1.44 21.84
CA LYS A 186 2.62 -0.38 21.22
C LYS A 186 1.84 0.36 20.13
N PHE A 187 0.67 -0.16 19.79
CA PHE A 187 -0.17 0.36 18.72
C PHE A 187 -1.43 0.96 19.30
N ASP A 188 -1.65 2.23 18.99
CA ASP A 188 -2.84 2.97 19.35
C ASP A 188 -3.72 3.19 18.11
N VAL A 189 -4.80 2.40 18.03
CA VAL A 189 -5.79 2.48 16.94
C VAL A 189 -6.44 3.87 16.89
N TYR A 190 -6.65 4.49 18.07
CA TYR A 190 -7.25 5.81 18.15
C TYR A 190 -6.33 6.88 17.55
N GLN A 191 -5.05 6.86 17.91
CA GLN A 191 -4.05 7.78 17.32
C GLN A 191 -3.96 7.60 15.80
N LEU A 192 -3.95 6.34 15.31
CA LEU A 192 -3.94 6.08 13.88
C LEU A 192 -5.17 6.69 13.20
N SER A 193 -6.37 6.53 13.79
CA SER A 193 -7.59 7.10 13.24
C SER A 193 -7.56 8.62 13.14
N GLN A 194 -6.96 9.29 14.14
CA GLN A 194 -6.80 10.75 14.16
C GLN A 194 -5.69 11.22 13.20
N GLY A 195 -4.63 10.44 13.01
CA GLY A 195 -3.54 10.75 12.09
C GLY A 195 -3.95 10.63 10.61
N VAL A 196 -4.78 9.65 10.28
CA VAL A 196 -5.27 9.42 8.90
C VAL A 196 -6.39 10.40 8.51
N GLY A 197 -7.11 10.97 9.48
CA GLY A 197 -8.19 11.94 9.24
C GLY A 197 -7.73 13.37 8.98
N ARG A 198 -6.43 13.66 9.02
CA ARG A 198 -5.81 14.96 8.73
C ARG A 198 -5.11 14.91 7.39
#